data_eddecddb8519d9e486dfa1ac15aff3e4
#
_entry.id   eddecddb8519d9e486dfa1ac15aff3e4
#
_cell.length_a   1.000
_cell.length_b   1.000
_cell.length_c   1.000
_cell.angle_alpha   90.00
_cell.angle_beta   90.00
_cell.angle_gamma   90.00
#
_symmetry.space_group_name_H-M   'P 1'
#
loop_
_entity.id
_entity.type
_entity.pdbx_description
1 polymer ?
#
loop_
_entity_poly.entity_id
_entity_poly.type
_entity_poly.pdbx_seq_one_letter_code
_entity_poly.pdbx_strand_id
1 'polypeptide(L)'
;GHSLILPGAKEGLSFYLLPDFKRASDVGLGSVIMAAMNQSFFTLSLGIAAMEIFGSYMSEDHTLAGEAVRICGLDTLVALSAGLIIFPACFSFGVQPDAGPQLIFITLPNVFANMAGGRIWGMLFFLFMSAASFSTVIAVFENLLSSCMDNFGWSRKKASVINCIFVLIASLPCVLGYNVWSNLHIIGARDV
;
A
#
# COMPACT_ATOMS: atom_id res chain seq x y z
N GLY A 1 -19.06 -8.79 -5.36
CA GLY A 1 -20.18 -9.24 -6.22
C GLY A 1 -20.55 -8.26 -7.32
N HIS A 2 -20.79 -6.99 -7.00
CA HIS A 2 -21.32 -6.01 -7.98
C HIS A 2 -20.33 -5.71 -9.12
N SER A 3 -19.04 -5.56 -8.83
CA SER A 3 -18.00 -5.28 -9.82
C SER A 3 -17.85 -6.38 -10.88
N LEU A 4 -18.19 -7.62 -10.55
CA LEU A 4 -18.12 -8.76 -11.48
C LEU A 4 -19.29 -8.82 -12.49
N ILE A 5 -20.34 -8.03 -12.30
CA ILE A 5 -21.53 -7.99 -13.15
C ILE A 5 -21.48 -6.78 -14.11
N LEU A 6 -20.53 -5.87 -13.92
CA LEU A 6 -20.40 -4.67 -14.73
C LEU A 6 -19.96 -4.98 -16.18
N PRO A 7 -20.42 -4.18 -17.16
CA PRO A 7 -19.89 -4.28 -18.53
C PRO A 7 -18.39 -3.95 -18.50
N GLY A 8 -17.52 -4.82 -19.05
CA GLY A 8 -16.05 -4.72 -18.94
C GLY A 8 -15.42 -5.58 -17.85
N ALA A 9 -16.22 -6.18 -16.97
CA ALA A 9 -15.70 -7.06 -15.91
C ALA A 9 -14.89 -8.24 -16.46
N LYS A 10 -15.29 -8.81 -17.61
CA LYS A 10 -14.56 -9.91 -18.26
C LYS A 10 -13.17 -9.47 -18.71
N GLU A 11 -13.04 -8.28 -19.27
CA GLU A 11 -11.75 -7.74 -19.72
C GLU A 11 -10.83 -7.48 -18.54
N GLY A 12 -11.36 -6.87 -17.47
CA GLY A 12 -10.62 -6.63 -16.23
C GLY A 12 -10.16 -7.91 -15.55
N LEU A 13 -11.00 -8.94 -15.48
CA LEU A 13 -10.63 -10.26 -14.97
C LEU A 13 -9.61 -10.96 -15.83
N SER A 14 -9.76 -10.90 -17.15
CA SER A 14 -8.80 -11.45 -18.10
C SER A 14 -7.44 -10.78 -17.95
N PHE A 15 -7.41 -9.46 -17.84
CA PHE A 15 -6.18 -8.71 -17.62
C PHE A 15 -5.49 -9.08 -16.31
N TYR A 16 -6.24 -9.31 -15.25
CA TYR A 16 -5.70 -9.59 -13.92
C TYR A 16 -5.26 -11.05 -13.74
N LEU A 17 -6.04 -12.00 -14.25
CA LEU A 17 -5.84 -13.42 -13.96
C LEU A 17 -5.05 -14.16 -15.06
N LEU A 18 -5.08 -13.66 -16.30
CA LEU A 18 -4.37 -14.31 -17.40
C LEU A 18 -2.95 -13.74 -17.51
N PRO A 19 -1.92 -14.57 -17.30
CA PRO A 19 -0.54 -14.13 -17.44
C PRO A 19 -0.22 -13.87 -18.93
N ASP A 20 0.25 -12.66 -19.22
CA ASP A 20 0.75 -12.32 -20.55
C ASP A 20 2.26 -12.63 -20.65
N PHE A 21 2.56 -13.87 -21.01
CA PHE A 21 3.95 -14.32 -21.16
C PHE A 21 4.69 -13.64 -22.31
N LYS A 22 3.99 -13.14 -23.34
CA LYS A 22 4.61 -12.39 -24.42
C LYS A 22 5.15 -11.06 -23.89
N ARG A 23 4.32 -10.31 -23.19
CA ARG A 23 4.70 -9.04 -22.56
C ARG A 23 5.81 -9.23 -21.54
N ALA A 24 5.75 -10.30 -20.75
CA ALA A 24 6.79 -10.64 -19.78
C ALA A 24 8.13 -10.97 -20.46
N SER A 25 8.10 -11.60 -21.64
CA SER A 25 9.29 -11.88 -22.45
C SER A 25 9.89 -10.62 -23.07
N ASP A 26 9.04 -9.69 -23.54
CA ASP A 26 9.47 -8.43 -24.18
C ASP A 26 10.14 -7.48 -23.16
N VAL A 27 9.61 -7.43 -21.93
CA VAL A 27 10.19 -6.64 -20.84
C VAL A 27 11.43 -7.30 -20.22
N GLY A 28 11.57 -8.61 -20.39
CA GLY A 28 12.61 -9.44 -19.80
C GLY A 28 12.20 -10.07 -18.49
N LEU A 29 12.30 -11.38 -18.40
CA LEU A 29 11.88 -12.18 -17.24
C LEU A 29 12.58 -11.72 -15.95
N GLY A 30 13.85 -11.34 -16.05
CA GLY A 30 14.61 -10.81 -14.93
C GLY A 30 14.01 -9.53 -14.34
N SER A 31 13.57 -8.61 -15.18
CA SER A 31 12.92 -7.36 -14.77
C SER A 31 11.59 -7.62 -14.08
N VAL A 32 10.80 -8.58 -14.59
CA VAL A 32 9.53 -8.98 -13.98
C VAL A 32 9.74 -9.59 -12.61
N ILE A 33 10.72 -10.48 -12.45
CA ILE A 33 11.06 -11.10 -11.16
C ILE A 33 11.53 -10.02 -10.16
N MET A 34 12.41 -9.12 -10.60
CA MET A 34 12.87 -8.02 -9.72
C MET A 34 11.73 -7.10 -9.28
N ALA A 35 10.81 -6.77 -10.17
CA ALA A 35 9.64 -5.97 -9.83
C ALA A 35 8.72 -6.70 -8.82
N ALA A 36 8.49 -8.00 -9.03
CA ALA A 36 7.71 -8.82 -8.10
C ALA A 36 8.37 -8.93 -6.71
N MET A 37 9.70 -9.10 -6.68
CA MET A 37 10.46 -9.10 -5.43
C MET A 37 10.35 -7.76 -4.71
N ASN A 38 10.57 -6.65 -5.41
CA ASN A 38 10.43 -5.31 -4.84
C ASN A 38 9.04 -5.08 -4.27
N GLN A 39 7.99 -5.50 -4.98
CA GLN A 39 6.62 -5.40 -4.50
C GLN A 39 6.40 -6.24 -3.23
N SER A 40 6.93 -7.47 -3.18
CA SER A 40 6.84 -8.32 -1.99
C SER A 40 7.54 -7.72 -0.78
N PHE A 41 8.74 -7.15 -0.97
CA PHE A 41 9.46 -6.44 0.08
C PHE A 41 8.66 -5.25 0.61
N PHE A 42 8.04 -4.50 -0.28
CA PHE A 42 7.24 -3.34 0.08
C PHE A 42 5.96 -3.73 0.84
N THR A 43 5.21 -4.69 0.33
CA THR A 43 3.93 -5.14 0.91
C THR A 43 4.12 -5.75 2.30
N LEU A 44 5.15 -6.58 2.48
CA LEU A 44 5.47 -7.21 3.75
C LEU A 44 6.27 -6.30 4.70
N SER A 45 6.52 -5.04 4.30
CA SER A 45 7.29 -4.08 5.10
C SER A 45 8.68 -4.60 5.51
N LEU A 46 9.31 -5.41 4.64
CA LEU A 46 10.66 -5.89 4.86
C LEU A 46 11.64 -4.73 4.64
N GLY A 47 12.67 -4.66 5.44
CA GLY A 47 13.71 -3.63 5.34
C GLY A 47 13.47 -2.37 6.18
N ILE A 48 12.28 -2.16 6.74
CA ILE A 48 11.99 -1.11 7.71
C ILE A 48 11.92 -1.63 9.16
N ALA A 49 12.38 -2.85 9.38
CA ALA A 49 12.40 -3.55 10.67
C ALA A 49 11.04 -3.66 11.41
N ALA A 50 9.92 -3.35 10.76
CA ALA A 50 8.59 -3.44 11.37
C ALA A 50 8.28 -4.88 11.83
N MET A 51 8.65 -5.88 11.03
CA MET A 51 8.45 -7.28 11.37
C MET A 51 9.34 -7.75 12.52
N GLU A 52 10.55 -7.19 12.67
CA GLU A 52 11.44 -7.47 13.80
C GLU A 52 10.84 -6.97 15.11
N ILE A 53 10.28 -5.76 15.10
CA ILE A 53 9.61 -5.18 16.27
C ILE A 53 8.39 -6.01 16.65
N PHE A 54 7.53 -6.37 15.70
CA PHE A 54 6.40 -7.25 16.00
C PHE A 54 6.85 -8.62 16.49
N GLY A 55 7.92 -9.17 15.91
CA GLY A 55 8.53 -10.42 16.37
C GLY A 55 9.05 -10.33 17.81
N SER A 56 9.58 -9.18 18.25
CA SER A 56 10.07 -8.99 19.62
C SER A 56 8.96 -8.99 20.67
N TYR A 57 7.71 -8.72 20.27
CA TYR A 57 6.54 -8.76 21.16
C TYR A 57 5.82 -10.11 21.15
N MET A 58 6.27 -11.06 20.31
CA MET A 58 5.66 -12.40 20.27
C MET A 58 6.04 -13.22 21.50
N SER A 59 5.06 -13.97 22.01
CA SER A 59 5.29 -14.96 23.06
C SER A 59 6.00 -16.20 22.51
N GLU A 60 6.72 -16.92 23.37
CA GLU A 60 7.48 -18.13 23.02
C GLU A 60 6.61 -19.29 22.49
N ASP A 61 5.29 -19.21 22.67
CA ASP A 61 4.34 -20.22 22.20
C ASP A 61 4.12 -20.22 20.68
N HIS A 62 4.61 -19.20 19.97
CA HIS A 62 4.45 -19.04 18.52
C HIS A 62 5.76 -19.32 17.77
N THR A 63 5.68 -20.07 16.68
CA THR A 63 6.83 -20.28 15.79
C THR A 63 6.92 -19.17 14.75
N LEU A 64 8.07 -18.52 14.64
CA LEU A 64 8.32 -17.44 13.66
C LEU A 64 7.98 -17.86 12.23
N ALA A 65 8.36 -19.09 11.84
CA ALA A 65 8.06 -19.62 10.51
C ALA A 65 6.56 -19.79 10.27
N GLY A 66 5.81 -20.26 11.28
CA GLY A 66 4.36 -20.42 11.19
C GLY A 66 3.64 -19.09 11.01
N GLU A 67 4.03 -18.08 11.77
CA GLU A 67 3.44 -16.74 11.64
C GLU A 67 3.84 -16.06 10.31
N ALA A 68 5.07 -16.22 9.85
CA ALA A 68 5.49 -15.72 8.55
C ALA A 68 4.64 -16.29 7.41
N VAL A 69 4.38 -17.61 7.40
CA VAL A 69 3.52 -18.25 6.40
C VAL A 69 2.07 -17.74 6.49
N ARG A 70 1.53 -17.54 7.69
CA ARG A 70 0.19 -16.98 7.88
C ARG A 70 0.09 -15.55 7.35
N ILE A 71 1.08 -14.70 7.67
CA ILE A 71 1.13 -13.30 7.20
C ILE A 71 1.20 -13.27 5.67
N CYS A 72 2.12 -14.01 5.06
CA CYS A 72 2.23 -14.09 3.59
C CYS A 72 0.94 -14.61 2.95
N GLY A 73 0.31 -15.62 3.54
CA GLY A 73 -0.95 -16.18 3.04
C GLY A 73 -2.11 -15.18 3.11
N LEU A 74 -2.25 -14.46 4.22
CA LEU A 74 -3.28 -13.44 4.40
C LEU A 74 -3.03 -12.23 3.48
N ASP A 75 -1.79 -11.75 3.37
CA ASP A 75 -1.42 -10.66 2.48
C ASP A 75 -1.77 -10.99 1.03
N THR A 76 -1.36 -12.16 0.56
CA THR A 76 -1.68 -12.65 -0.78
C THR A 76 -3.19 -12.77 -1.01
N LEU A 77 -3.94 -13.30 -0.04
CA LEU A 77 -5.40 -13.44 -0.15
C LEU A 77 -6.09 -12.08 -0.25
N VAL A 78 -5.68 -11.12 0.57
CA VAL A 78 -6.22 -9.75 0.54
C VAL A 78 -5.88 -9.07 -0.79
N ALA A 79 -4.63 -9.17 -1.26
CA ALA A 79 -4.19 -8.60 -2.52
C ALA A 79 -4.96 -9.18 -3.71
N LEU A 80 -5.14 -10.51 -3.78
CA LEU A 80 -5.92 -11.16 -4.81
C LEU A 80 -7.40 -10.73 -4.77
N SER A 81 -7.99 -10.67 -3.58
CA SER A 81 -9.38 -10.25 -3.40
C SER A 81 -9.59 -8.79 -3.81
N ALA A 82 -8.67 -7.91 -3.45
CA ALA A 82 -8.70 -6.51 -3.86
C ALA A 82 -8.59 -6.36 -5.38
N GLY A 83 -7.68 -7.09 -6.03
CA GLY A 83 -7.53 -7.10 -7.47
C GLY A 83 -8.80 -7.55 -8.19
N LEU A 84 -9.46 -8.62 -7.72
CA LEU A 84 -10.75 -9.09 -8.26
C LEU A 84 -11.88 -8.06 -8.18
N ILE A 85 -11.76 -7.07 -7.32
CA ILE A 85 -12.75 -5.99 -7.17
C ILE A 85 -12.35 -4.78 -8.01
N ILE A 86 -11.08 -4.39 -7.95
CA ILE A 86 -10.58 -3.13 -8.52
C ILE A 86 -10.46 -3.22 -10.04
N PHE A 87 -9.82 -4.28 -10.58
CA PHE A 87 -9.60 -4.36 -12.03
C PHE A 87 -10.89 -4.38 -12.86
N PRO A 88 -11.91 -5.19 -12.53
CA PRO A 88 -13.19 -5.11 -13.23
C PRO A 88 -13.85 -3.73 -13.15
N ALA A 89 -13.72 -3.05 -12.01
CA ALA A 89 -14.24 -1.71 -11.86
C ALA A 89 -13.50 -0.70 -12.75
N CYS A 90 -12.16 -0.73 -12.80
CA CYS A 90 -11.36 0.15 -13.65
C CYS A 90 -11.73 -0.01 -15.12
N PHE A 91 -11.79 -1.23 -15.63
CA PHE A 91 -12.15 -1.49 -17.03
C PHE A 91 -13.60 -1.08 -17.33
N SER A 92 -14.51 -1.24 -16.40
CA SER A 92 -15.92 -0.81 -16.58
C SER A 92 -16.09 0.71 -16.65
N PHE A 93 -15.21 1.46 -16.01
CA PHE A 93 -15.23 2.94 -15.99
C PHE A 93 -14.18 3.56 -16.92
N GLY A 94 -13.47 2.75 -17.73
CA GLY A 94 -12.48 3.23 -18.69
C GLY A 94 -11.24 3.87 -18.06
N VAL A 95 -10.90 3.47 -16.83
CA VAL A 95 -9.74 4.01 -16.11
C VAL A 95 -8.57 3.07 -16.23
N GLN A 96 -7.39 3.65 -16.48
CA GLN A 96 -6.15 2.88 -16.54
C GLN A 96 -5.78 2.35 -15.13
N PRO A 97 -5.48 1.05 -15.00
CA PRO A 97 -5.17 0.44 -13.70
C PRO A 97 -3.83 0.90 -13.11
N ASP A 98 -2.98 1.54 -13.90
CA ASP A 98 -1.65 2.06 -13.52
C ASP A 98 -1.65 3.53 -13.04
N ALA A 99 -2.83 4.12 -12.87
CA ALA A 99 -2.97 5.52 -12.48
C ALA A 99 -2.47 5.87 -11.05
N GLY A 100 -1.88 4.91 -10.33
CA GLY A 100 -1.31 5.12 -9.01
C GLY A 100 -2.29 5.68 -7.97
N PRO A 101 -1.92 6.74 -7.20
CA PRO A 101 -2.78 7.34 -6.18
C PRO A 101 -4.11 7.87 -6.72
N GLN A 102 -4.16 8.26 -7.99
CA GLN A 102 -5.39 8.74 -8.63
C GLN A 102 -6.47 7.65 -8.67
N LEU A 103 -6.07 6.38 -8.73
CA LEU A 103 -6.98 5.25 -8.68
C LEU A 103 -7.83 5.27 -7.39
N ILE A 104 -7.19 5.55 -6.27
CA ILE A 104 -7.82 5.52 -4.95
C ILE A 104 -8.65 6.79 -4.70
N PHE A 105 -8.12 7.97 -5.04
CA PHE A 105 -8.72 9.25 -4.64
C PHE A 105 -9.64 9.86 -5.71
N ILE A 106 -9.54 9.44 -6.96
CA ILE A 106 -10.39 9.95 -8.04
C ILE A 106 -11.29 8.85 -8.57
N THR A 107 -10.71 7.70 -8.94
CA THR A 107 -11.45 6.65 -9.64
C THR A 107 -12.43 5.93 -8.73
N LEU A 108 -11.98 5.43 -7.57
CA LEU A 108 -12.86 4.71 -6.65
C LEU A 108 -14.02 5.56 -6.12
N PRO A 109 -13.85 6.85 -5.75
CA PRO A 109 -14.98 7.71 -5.42
C PRO A 109 -15.99 7.84 -6.56
N ASN A 110 -15.55 7.97 -7.81
CA ASN A 110 -16.43 8.00 -8.96
C ASN A 110 -17.19 6.69 -9.18
N VAL A 111 -16.51 5.55 -8.96
CA VAL A 111 -17.16 4.23 -9.00
C VAL A 111 -18.25 4.15 -7.93
N PHE A 112 -17.97 4.55 -6.70
CA PHE A 112 -18.95 4.56 -5.62
C PHE A 112 -20.10 5.53 -5.90
N ALA A 113 -19.84 6.70 -6.47
CA ALA A 113 -20.88 7.68 -6.81
C ALA A 113 -21.91 7.11 -7.80
N ASN A 114 -21.50 6.20 -8.68
CA ASN A 114 -22.34 5.57 -9.70
C ASN A 114 -22.96 4.23 -9.27
N MET A 115 -22.68 3.77 -8.03
CA MET A 115 -23.24 2.53 -7.50
C MET A 115 -24.48 2.78 -6.64
N ALA A 116 -25.43 1.84 -6.67
CA ALA A 116 -26.56 1.84 -5.72
C ALA A 116 -26.01 1.65 -4.29
N GLY A 117 -26.32 2.60 -3.38
CA GLY A 117 -25.76 2.61 -2.02
C GLY A 117 -24.29 3.01 -1.92
N GLY A 118 -23.71 3.58 -2.96
CA GLY A 118 -22.29 3.88 -3.07
C GLY A 118 -21.76 4.81 -1.98
N ARG A 119 -22.61 5.67 -1.38
CA ARG A 119 -22.21 6.48 -0.21
C ARG A 119 -21.81 5.62 0.98
N ILE A 120 -22.56 4.56 1.27
CA ILE A 120 -22.27 3.66 2.41
C ILE A 120 -21.01 2.85 2.11
N TRP A 121 -20.93 2.28 0.91
CA TRP A 121 -19.78 1.50 0.49
C TRP A 121 -18.49 2.34 0.44
N GLY A 122 -18.58 3.56 -0.09
CA GLY A 122 -17.46 4.49 -0.10
C GLY A 122 -17.01 4.89 1.29
N MET A 123 -17.95 5.19 2.20
CA MET A 123 -17.64 5.50 3.59
C MET A 123 -16.93 4.33 4.28
N LEU A 124 -17.45 3.12 4.16
CA LEU A 124 -16.83 1.92 4.72
C LEU A 124 -15.44 1.67 4.15
N PHE A 125 -15.28 1.80 2.83
CA PHE A 125 -14.00 1.62 2.17
C PHE A 125 -12.94 2.58 2.72
N PHE A 126 -13.23 3.88 2.76
CA PHE A 126 -12.28 4.88 3.27
C PHE A 126 -12.04 4.75 4.77
N LEU A 127 -13.03 4.32 5.54
CA LEU A 127 -12.87 4.04 6.96
C LEU A 127 -11.89 2.88 7.19
N PHE A 128 -12.08 1.75 6.48
CA PHE A 128 -11.15 0.62 6.57
C PHE A 128 -9.75 0.97 6.05
N MET A 129 -9.67 1.75 4.99
CA MET A 129 -8.41 2.21 4.45
C MET A 129 -7.66 3.14 5.43
N SER A 130 -8.38 4.02 6.11
CA SER A 130 -7.81 4.85 7.17
C SER A 130 -7.30 4.00 8.33
N ALA A 131 -8.08 3.02 8.78
CA ALA A 131 -7.65 2.10 9.83
C ALA A 131 -6.39 1.31 9.44
N ALA A 132 -6.31 0.82 8.21
CA ALA A 132 -5.14 0.14 7.68
C ALA A 132 -3.91 1.06 7.63
N SER A 133 -4.08 2.31 7.20
CA SER A 133 -3.01 3.31 7.20
C SER A 133 -2.50 3.62 8.60
N PHE A 134 -3.39 3.72 9.58
CA PHE A 134 -3.02 3.93 10.98
C PHE A 134 -2.16 2.78 11.52
N SER A 135 -2.50 1.53 11.23
CA SER A 135 -1.71 0.39 11.68
C SER A 135 -0.28 0.42 11.14
N THR A 136 -0.12 0.78 9.87
CA THR A 136 1.21 0.94 9.24
C THR A 136 2.00 2.08 9.88
N VAL A 137 1.37 3.23 10.10
CA VAL A 137 2.02 4.38 10.76
C VAL A 137 2.49 4.01 12.17
N ILE A 138 1.66 3.32 12.95
CA ILE A 138 2.03 2.86 14.29
C ILE A 138 3.24 1.93 14.25
N ALA A 139 3.28 0.98 13.31
CA ALA A 139 4.39 0.04 13.16
C ALA A 139 5.71 0.76 12.86
N VAL A 140 5.70 1.71 11.92
CA VAL A 140 6.88 2.50 11.57
C VAL A 140 7.32 3.39 12.74
N PHE A 141 6.37 4.02 13.42
CA PHE A 141 6.67 4.85 14.59
C PHE A 141 7.27 4.03 15.72
N GLU A 142 6.75 2.84 16.01
CA GLU A 142 7.28 1.96 17.05
C GLU A 142 8.73 1.55 16.76
N ASN A 143 9.06 1.30 15.49
CA ASN A 143 10.42 1.03 15.07
C ASN A 143 11.35 2.23 15.33
N LEU A 144 10.94 3.43 14.94
CA LEU A 144 11.72 4.65 15.20
C LEU A 144 11.91 4.90 16.71
N LEU A 145 10.86 4.67 17.50
CA LEU A 145 10.90 4.83 18.95
C LEU A 145 11.87 3.85 19.60
N SER A 146 11.79 2.56 19.26
CA SER A 146 12.70 1.53 19.76
C SER A 146 14.14 1.86 19.40
N SER A 147 14.40 2.22 18.14
CA SER A 147 15.74 2.60 17.69
C SER A 147 16.28 3.82 18.47
N CYS A 148 15.46 4.82 18.75
CA CYS A 148 15.87 5.98 19.54
C CYS A 148 16.12 5.65 21.02
N MET A 149 15.31 4.76 21.58
CA MET A 149 15.50 4.31 22.97
C MET A 149 16.78 3.49 23.13
N ASP A 150 17.02 2.58 22.19
CA ASP A 150 18.18 1.66 22.24
C ASP A 150 19.50 2.38 21.95
N ASN A 151 19.53 3.25 20.95
CA ASN A 151 20.77 3.93 20.55
C ASN A 151 21.11 5.16 21.40
N PHE A 152 20.10 5.91 21.85
CA PHE A 152 20.31 7.18 22.58
C PHE A 152 19.93 7.12 24.06
N GLY A 153 19.40 5.99 24.52
CA GLY A 153 18.94 5.85 25.90
C GLY A 153 17.81 6.81 26.27
N TRP A 154 17.01 7.24 25.30
CA TRP A 154 15.92 8.19 25.53
C TRP A 154 14.73 7.52 26.23
N SER A 155 14.05 8.27 27.05
CA SER A 155 12.76 7.81 27.58
C SER A 155 11.72 7.77 26.43
N ARG A 156 10.77 6.84 26.50
CA ARG A 156 9.71 6.68 25.48
C ARG A 156 8.97 8.00 25.19
N LYS A 157 8.66 8.78 26.22
CA LYS A 157 8.01 10.09 26.05
C LYS A 157 8.85 11.07 25.24
N LYS A 158 10.15 11.17 25.56
CA LYS A 158 11.08 12.05 24.84
C LYS A 158 11.24 11.62 23.39
N ALA A 159 11.46 10.33 23.15
CA ALA A 159 11.57 9.77 21.81
C ALA A 159 10.31 10.02 20.98
N SER A 160 9.11 9.82 21.56
CA SER A 160 7.83 10.04 20.88
C SER A 160 7.66 11.50 20.45
N VAL A 161 7.88 12.45 21.36
CA VAL A 161 7.71 13.88 21.04
C VAL A 161 8.68 14.35 19.95
N ILE A 162 9.96 13.97 20.07
CA ILE A 162 10.97 14.36 19.09
C ILE A 162 10.68 13.75 17.72
N ASN A 163 10.34 12.46 17.66
CA ASN A 163 9.99 11.81 16.40
C ASN A 163 8.73 12.40 15.77
N CYS A 164 7.70 12.73 16.55
CA CYS A 164 6.51 13.41 16.03
C CYS A 164 6.86 14.75 15.40
N ILE A 165 7.64 15.57 16.06
CA ILE A 165 8.06 16.88 15.55
C ILE A 165 8.91 16.69 14.27
N PHE A 166 9.84 15.76 14.30
CA PHE A 166 10.70 15.47 13.15
C PHE A 166 9.87 15.03 11.93
N VAL A 167 8.95 14.09 12.09
CA VAL A 167 8.10 13.60 11.00
C VAL A 167 7.18 14.70 10.47
N LEU A 168 6.61 15.54 11.35
CA LEU A 168 5.81 16.69 10.92
C LEU A 168 6.64 17.66 10.07
N ILE A 169 7.85 18.01 10.49
CA ILE A 169 8.73 18.89 9.72
C ILE A 169 9.16 18.23 8.41
N ALA A 170 9.54 16.96 8.44
CA ALA A 170 9.99 16.21 7.28
C ALA A 170 8.86 15.95 6.26
N SER A 171 7.61 15.92 6.69
CA SER A 171 6.45 15.77 5.79
C SER A 171 6.09 17.06 5.04
N LEU A 172 6.47 18.22 5.56
CA LEU A 172 6.16 19.51 4.92
C LEU A 172 6.68 19.62 3.47
N PRO A 173 7.94 19.26 3.15
CA PRO A 173 8.43 19.29 1.76
C PRO A 173 7.62 18.37 0.84
N CYS A 174 7.22 17.20 1.32
CA CYS A 174 6.42 16.26 0.55
C CYS A 174 5.04 16.84 0.23
N VAL A 175 4.36 17.42 1.22
CA VAL A 175 3.04 18.05 1.04
C VAL A 175 3.12 19.28 0.15
N LEU A 176 4.12 20.13 0.34
CA LEU A 176 4.34 21.34 -0.47
C LEU A 176 4.76 20.99 -1.90
N GLY A 177 5.49 19.90 -2.10
CA GLY A 177 5.91 19.42 -3.41
C GLY A 177 4.72 19.07 -4.33
N TYR A 178 3.63 18.58 -3.77
CA TYR A 178 2.43 18.28 -4.56
C TYR A 178 1.61 19.51 -4.96
N ASN A 179 1.79 20.65 -4.34
CA ASN A 179 0.94 21.82 -4.59
C ASN A 179 1.76 23.07 -4.88
N VAL A 180 2.42 23.62 -3.87
CA VAL A 180 3.11 24.93 -3.97
C VAL A 180 4.42 24.83 -4.73
N TRP A 181 5.13 23.71 -4.61
CA TRP A 181 6.44 23.47 -5.21
C TRP A 181 6.39 22.51 -6.41
N SER A 182 5.23 22.26 -6.98
CA SER A 182 5.06 21.39 -8.16
C SER A 182 5.91 21.84 -9.36
N ASN A 183 6.29 23.12 -9.43
CA ASN A 183 7.14 23.69 -10.48
C ASN A 183 8.64 23.74 -10.10
N LEU A 184 9.01 23.34 -8.89
CA LEU A 184 10.41 23.32 -8.43
C LEU A 184 11.05 21.97 -8.70
N HIS A 185 11.62 21.80 -9.89
CA HIS A 185 12.43 20.63 -10.25
C HIS A 185 13.81 20.71 -9.60
N ILE A 186 13.93 20.41 -8.32
CA ILE A 186 15.20 20.52 -7.57
C ILE A 186 16.13 19.33 -7.85
N ILE A 187 15.63 18.18 -8.23
CA ILE A 187 16.41 17.00 -8.59
C ILE A 187 15.67 16.32 -9.75
N GLY A 188 16.33 16.11 -10.88
CA GLY A 188 15.81 15.56 -12.13
C GLY A 188 14.95 14.28 -12.02
N ALA A 189 13.90 14.34 -11.25
CA ALA A 189 12.85 13.35 -11.24
C ALA A 189 11.95 13.63 -12.44
N ARG A 190 12.16 12.87 -13.48
CA ARG A 190 11.19 12.67 -14.53
C ARG A 190 9.92 12.11 -13.89
N ASP A 191 8.82 12.61 -14.35
CA ASP A 191 7.44 12.24 -14.03
C ASP A 191 7.28 10.79 -13.62
N VAL A 192 6.74 10.60 -12.41
CA VAL A 192 6.16 9.35 -11.97
C VAL A 192 4.65 9.54 -11.90
#